data_7abda970b2223691002e372b65abd45f
#
_entry.id   7abda970b2223691002e372b65abd45f
#
_cell.length_a   1.000
_cell.length_b   1.000
_cell.length_c   1.000
_cell.angle_alpha   90.00
_cell.angle_beta   90.00
_cell.angle_gamma   90.00
#
_symmetry.space_group_name_H-M   'P 1'
#
loop_
_entity.id
_entity.type
_entity.pdbx_description
1 polymer ?
#
loop_
_entity_poly.entity_id
_entity_poly.type
_entity_poly.pdbx_seq_one_letter_code
_entity_poly.pdbx_strand_id
1 'polypeptide(L)'
;MSNHSEMKSRLARVRGLGSAKEGVAHWWAQRLSAVALLPLIIWFSASLVYLSGANHATVLAWLKTPLAPILMVALVSAGFYHLQLGLQVVIEDYVHNGAIKLSL
;
A
#
# COMPACT_ATOMS: atom_id res chain seq x y z
N MET A 1 -25.61 -35.15 6.38
CA MET A 1 -24.44 -34.93 7.24
C MET A 1 -23.23 -34.44 6.46
N SER A 2 -22.92 -35.11 5.37
CA SER A 2 -21.79 -34.66 4.55
C SER A 2 -21.99 -33.23 4.04
N ASN A 3 -23.21 -32.91 3.62
CA ASN A 3 -23.47 -31.54 3.14
C ASN A 3 -23.32 -30.50 4.23
N HIS A 4 -23.73 -30.86 5.44
CA HIS A 4 -23.58 -29.93 6.55
C HIS A 4 -22.13 -29.75 6.94
N SER A 5 -21.37 -30.81 6.99
CA SER A 5 -19.95 -30.72 7.31
C SER A 5 -19.17 -30.05 6.17
N GLU A 6 -19.58 -30.28 4.94
CA GLU A 6 -18.96 -29.60 3.80
C GLU A 6 -19.25 -28.10 3.86
N MET A 7 -20.47 -27.73 4.17
CA MET A 7 -20.86 -26.34 4.32
C MET A 7 -20.07 -25.68 5.44
N LYS A 8 -19.97 -26.37 6.55
CA LYS A 8 -19.20 -25.89 7.69
C LYS A 8 -17.73 -25.75 7.34
N SER A 9 -17.19 -26.72 6.61
CA SER A 9 -15.81 -26.67 6.16
C SER A 9 -15.58 -25.51 5.21
N ARG A 10 -16.52 -25.26 4.30
CA ARG A 10 -16.43 -24.13 3.40
C ARG A 10 -16.52 -22.81 4.14
N LEU A 11 -17.41 -22.73 5.12
CA LEU A 11 -17.52 -21.54 5.94
C LEU A 11 -16.25 -21.33 6.76
N ALA A 12 -15.68 -22.40 7.29
CA ALA A 12 -14.43 -22.32 8.02
C ALA A 12 -13.31 -21.84 7.12
N ARG A 13 -13.26 -22.29 5.86
CA ARG A 13 -12.29 -21.81 4.90
C ARG A 13 -12.49 -20.34 4.59
N VAL A 14 -13.72 -19.93 4.36
CA VAL A 14 -14.01 -18.54 4.06
C VAL A 14 -13.64 -17.65 5.23
N ARG A 15 -14.00 -18.05 6.43
CA ARG A 15 -13.77 -17.25 7.63
C ARG A 15 -12.34 -17.37 8.13
N GLY A 16 -11.79 -18.58 8.13
CA GLY A 16 -10.44 -18.85 8.63
C GLY A 16 -9.38 -18.72 7.57
N LEU A 17 -9.45 -19.57 6.54
CA LEU A 17 -8.44 -19.58 5.50
C LEU A 17 -8.53 -18.37 4.59
N GLY A 18 -9.75 -17.93 4.25
CA GLY A 18 -9.93 -16.74 3.44
C GLY A 18 -9.40 -15.50 4.14
N SER A 19 -9.75 -15.38 5.42
CA SER A 19 -9.30 -14.25 6.22
C SER A 19 -7.78 -14.27 6.41
N ALA A 20 -7.23 -15.46 6.68
CA ALA A 20 -5.78 -15.61 6.81
C ALA A 20 -5.07 -15.32 5.50
N LYS A 21 -5.64 -15.77 4.39
CA LYS A 21 -5.08 -15.50 3.07
C LYS A 21 -5.12 -14.01 2.76
N GLU A 22 -6.21 -13.34 3.08
CA GLU A 22 -6.32 -11.90 2.90
C GLU A 22 -5.33 -11.16 3.78
N GLY A 23 -5.16 -11.60 5.02
CA GLY A 23 -4.19 -11.01 5.93
C GLY A 23 -2.77 -11.16 5.42
N VAL A 24 -2.43 -12.34 4.89
CA VAL A 24 -1.12 -12.58 4.31
C VAL A 24 -0.93 -11.74 3.07
N ALA A 25 -1.95 -11.67 2.20
CA ALA A 25 -1.88 -10.86 0.98
C ALA A 25 -1.70 -9.38 1.32
N HIS A 26 -2.42 -8.88 2.31
CA HIS A 26 -2.30 -7.50 2.78
C HIS A 26 -0.90 -7.23 3.34
N TRP A 27 -0.38 -8.16 4.13
CA TRP A 27 0.96 -8.05 4.70
C TRP A 27 2.02 -7.97 3.59
N TRP A 28 1.92 -8.84 2.58
CA TRP A 28 2.84 -8.83 1.45
C TRP A 28 2.70 -7.55 0.64
N ALA A 29 1.48 -7.09 0.39
CA ALA A 29 1.24 -5.86 -0.35
C ALA A 29 1.88 -4.66 0.36
N GLN A 30 1.74 -4.59 1.68
CA GLN A 30 2.34 -3.54 2.48
C GLN A 30 3.86 -3.56 2.37
N ARG A 31 4.45 -4.75 2.49
CA ARG A 31 5.90 -4.90 2.42
C ARG A 31 6.45 -4.64 1.03
N LEU A 32 5.79 -5.18 0.01
CA LEU A 32 6.23 -4.98 -1.37
C LEU A 32 6.13 -3.51 -1.78
N SER A 33 5.05 -2.84 -1.39
CA SER A 33 4.91 -1.41 -1.68
C SER A 33 5.98 -0.59 -0.97
N ALA A 34 6.33 -0.94 0.27
CA ALA A 34 7.40 -0.26 1.00
C ALA A 34 8.75 -0.47 0.31
N VAL A 35 9.04 -1.69 -0.12
CA VAL A 35 10.30 -2.00 -0.81
C VAL A 35 10.37 -1.24 -2.14
N ALA A 36 9.26 -1.15 -2.86
CA ALA A 36 9.21 -0.39 -4.11
C ALA A 36 9.39 1.11 -3.87
N LEU A 37 8.86 1.63 -2.76
CA LEU A 37 8.96 3.04 -2.42
C LEU A 37 10.38 3.46 -2.08
N LEU A 38 11.19 2.57 -1.50
CA LEU A 38 12.55 2.95 -1.10
C LEU A 38 13.38 3.48 -2.26
N PRO A 39 13.56 2.75 -3.37
CA PRO A 39 14.32 3.30 -4.48
C PRO A 39 13.64 4.49 -5.15
N LEU A 40 12.30 4.51 -5.16
CA LEU A 40 11.57 5.63 -5.75
C LEU A 40 11.77 6.91 -4.94
N ILE A 41 11.74 6.82 -3.62
CA ILE A 41 11.96 7.96 -2.74
C ILE A 41 13.41 8.44 -2.86
N ILE A 42 14.37 7.52 -2.91
CA ILE A 42 15.78 7.87 -3.10
C ILE A 42 15.96 8.59 -4.43
N TRP A 43 15.36 8.05 -5.49
CA TRP A 43 15.41 8.68 -6.81
C TRP A 43 14.81 10.08 -6.79
N PHE A 44 13.64 10.22 -6.16
CA PHE A 44 12.97 11.51 -6.10
C PHE A 44 13.77 12.53 -5.29
N SER A 45 14.32 12.11 -4.16
CA SER A 45 15.15 12.98 -3.33
C SER A 45 16.39 13.43 -4.08
N ALA A 46 17.07 12.52 -4.76
CA ALA A 46 18.21 12.85 -5.59
C ALA A 46 17.83 13.81 -6.72
N SER A 47 16.65 13.60 -7.30
CA SER A 47 16.15 14.49 -8.36
C SER A 47 15.88 15.89 -7.83
N LEU A 48 15.33 16.02 -6.63
CA LEU A 48 15.10 17.32 -6.01
C LEU A 48 16.41 18.05 -5.78
N VAL A 49 17.44 17.34 -5.31
CA VAL A 49 18.77 17.93 -5.14
C VAL A 49 19.33 18.36 -6.48
N TYR A 50 19.23 17.50 -7.49
CA TYR A 50 19.72 17.82 -8.84
C TYR A 50 19.04 19.05 -9.43
N LEU A 51 17.72 19.18 -9.23
CA LEU A 51 16.93 20.29 -9.75
C LEU A 51 16.95 21.52 -8.85
N SER A 52 17.62 21.45 -7.71
CA SER A 52 17.71 22.56 -6.78
C SER A 52 18.39 23.76 -7.46
N GLY A 53 17.72 24.89 -7.46
CA GLY A 53 18.21 26.08 -8.13
C GLY A 53 18.01 26.09 -9.63
N ALA A 54 17.46 25.05 -10.23
CA ALA A 54 17.19 24.98 -11.66
C ALA A 54 16.06 25.93 -12.04
N ASN A 55 16.15 26.49 -13.28
CA ASN A 55 15.07 27.32 -13.77
C ASN A 55 13.94 26.48 -14.34
N HIS A 56 12.84 27.15 -14.69
CA HIS A 56 11.65 26.48 -15.20
C HIS A 56 11.93 25.65 -16.46
N ALA A 57 12.74 26.17 -17.37
CA ALA A 57 13.05 25.45 -18.62
C ALA A 57 13.79 24.14 -18.33
N THR A 58 14.70 24.14 -17.39
CA THR A 58 15.44 22.94 -17.01
C THR A 58 14.52 21.91 -16.38
N VAL A 59 13.61 22.33 -15.50
CA VAL A 59 12.65 21.43 -14.87
C VAL A 59 11.72 20.82 -15.92
N LEU A 60 11.24 21.63 -16.85
CA LEU A 60 10.38 21.13 -17.92
C LEU A 60 11.13 20.13 -18.81
N ALA A 61 12.38 20.41 -19.13
CA ALA A 61 13.17 19.49 -19.94
C ALA A 61 13.35 18.16 -19.22
N TRP A 62 13.56 18.19 -17.91
CA TRP A 62 13.70 16.99 -17.11
C TRP A 62 12.39 16.19 -17.09
N LEU A 63 11.25 16.86 -16.92
CA LEU A 63 9.94 16.21 -16.93
C LEU A 63 9.59 15.61 -18.29
N LYS A 64 10.19 16.11 -19.36
CA LYS A 64 9.96 15.57 -20.71
C LYS A 64 10.82 14.36 -21.03
N THR A 65 11.80 14.03 -20.18
CA THR A 65 12.53 12.78 -20.38
C THR A 65 11.58 11.61 -20.13
N PRO A 66 11.76 10.47 -20.80
CA PRO A 66 10.80 9.37 -20.66
C PRO A 66 10.81 8.73 -19.27
N LEU A 67 11.93 8.74 -18.58
CA LEU A 67 12.07 8.08 -17.29
C LEU A 67 11.40 8.86 -16.17
N ALA A 68 11.53 10.18 -16.15
CA ALA A 68 11.04 11.01 -15.06
C ALA A 68 9.52 10.87 -14.83
N PRO A 69 8.66 11.06 -15.85
CA PRO A 69 7.22 10.92 -15.62
C PRO A 69 6.80 9.50 -15.27
N ILE A 70 7.46 8.49 -15.83
CA ILE A 70 7.17 7.09 -15.51
C ILE A 70 7.45 6.83 -14.03
N LEU A 71 8.62 7.25 -13.54
CA LEU A 71 8.98 7.06 -12.15
C LEU A 71 8.12 7.92 -11.22
N MET A 72 7.71 9.11 -11.65
CA MET A 72 6.81 9.95 -10.87
C MET A 72 5.45 9.31 -10.70
N VAL A 73 4.88 8.75 -11.77
CA VAL A 73 3.62 8.03 -11.69
C VAL A 73 3.76 6.81 -10.80
N ALA A 74 4.87 6.08 -10.92
CA ALA A 74 5.13 4.92 -10.07
C ALA A 74 5.23 5.33 -8.60
N LEU A 75 5.92 6.42 -8.30
CA LEU A 75 6.08 6.92 -6.95
C LEU A 75 4.74 7.32 -6.35
N VAL A 76 3.95 8.10 -7.08
CA VAL A 76 2.63 8.56 -6.59
C VAL A 76 1.70 7.37 -6.39
N SER A 77 1.67 6.47 -7.35
CA SER A 77 0.79 5.28 -7.27
C SER A 77 1.20 4.38 -6.10
N ALA A 78 2.48 4.06 -5.98
CA ALA A 78 2.97 3.22 -4.89
C ALA A 78 2.78 3.92 -3.54
N GLY A 79 2.99 5.23 -3.49
CA GLY A 79 2.81 6.01 -2.28
C GLY A 79 1.37 6.00 -1.80
N PHE A 80 0.42 6.27 -2.68
CA PHE A 80 -0.99 6.24 -2.32
C PHE A 80 -1.46 4.83 -1.97
N TYR A 81 -1.00 3.84 -2.69
CA TYR A 81 -1.35 2.45 -2.39
C TYR A 81 -0.86 2.06 -0.99
N HIS A 82 0.39 2.37 -0.70
CA HIS A 82 0.99 2.07 0.61
C HIS A 82 0.27 2.84 1.72
N LEU A 83 -0.07 4.10 1.48
CA LEU A 83 -0.81 4.92 2.42
C LEU A 83 -2.19 4.35 2.68
N GLN A 84 -2.87 3.91 1.63
CA GLN A 84 -4.20 3.30 1.76
C GLN A 84 -4.14 2.05 2.64
N LEU A 85 -3.14 1.19 2.43
CA LEU A 85 -2.97 0.00 3.24
C LEU A 85 -2.69 0.35 4.69
N GLY A 86 -1.85 1.34 4.93
CA GLY A 86 -1.53 1.79 6.28
C GLY A 86 -2.72 2.40 6.99
N LEU A 87 -3.48 3.24 6.30
CA LEU A 87 -4.68 3.85 6.86
C LEU A 87 -5.74 2.80 7.17
N GLN A 88 -5.87 1.81 6.31
CA GLN A 88 -6.82 0.72 6.54
C GLN A 88 -6.53 0.00 7.86
N VAL A 89 -5.28 -0.32 8.10
CA VAL A 89 -4.87 -0.96 9.35
C VAL A 89 -5.16 -0.07 10.55
N VAL A 90 -4.81 1.21 10.46
CA VAL A 90 -5.04 2.16 11.55
C VAL A 90 -6.53 2.30 11.85
N ILE A 91 -7.34 2.45 10.81
CA ILE A 91 -8.79 2.60 10.97
C ILE A 91 -9.38 1.34 11.59
N GLU A 92 -9.00 0.16 11.12
CA GLU A 92 -9.50 -1.09 11.66
C GLU A 92 -9.13 -1.25 13.13
N ASP A 93 -7.89 -0.94 13.49
CA ASP A 93 -7.43 -1.02 14.87
C ASP A 93 -8.19 -0.02 15.75
N TYR A 94 -8.40 1.19 15.25
CA TYR A 94 -9.10 2.23 15.99
C TYR A 94 -10.57 1.84 16.23
N VAL A 95 -11.24 1.33 15.21
CA VAL A 95 -12.62 0.88 15.33
C VAL A 95 -12.72 -0.29 16.30
N HIS A 96 -11.78 -1.22 16.22
CA HIS A 96 -11.75 -2.37 17.13
C HIS A 96 -11.59 -1.92 18.58
N ASN A 97 -10.66 -1.02 18.85
CA ASN A 97 -10.45 -0.48 20.18
C ASN A 97 -11.67 0.28 20.69
N GLY A 98 -12.30 1.05 19.82
CA GLY A 98 -13.51 1.76 20.16
C GLY A 98 -14.64 0.81 20.53
N ALA A 99 -14.81 -0.28 19.77
CA ALA A 99 -15.81 -1.29 20.06
C ALA A 99 -15.55 -1.98 21.40
N ILE A 100 -14.29 -2.27 21.69
CA ILE A 100 -13.92 -2.90 22.96
C ILE A 100 -14.23 -1.94 24.11
N LYS A 101 -13.90 -0.67 23.99
CA LYS A 101 -14.19 0.32 25.04
C LYS A 101 -15.69 0.46 25.27
N LEU A 102 -16.47 0.45 24.20
CA LEU A 102 -17.91 0.55 24.33
C LEU A 102 -18.53 -0.70 24.97
N SER A 103 -17.95 -1.86 24.73
CA SER A 103 -18.46 -3.11 25.29
C SER A 103 -18.05 -3.30 26.76
N LEU A 104 -17.05 -2.58 27.22
CA LEU A 104 -16.62 -2.62 28.60
C LEU A 104 -17.30 -1.53 29.43
#